data_f3ee3cf56c8cf5fbf1d321af49458031
#
_entry.id   f3ee3cf56c8cf5fbf1d321af49458031
#
_cell.length_a   1.000
_cell.length_b   1.000
_cell.length_c   1.000
_cell.angle_alpha   90.00
_cell.angle_beta   90.00
_cell.angle_gamma   90.00
#
_symmetry.space_group_name_H-M   'P 1'
#
loop_
_entity.id
_entity.type
_entity.pdbx_description
1 polymer ?
#
loop_
_entity_poly.entity_id
_entity_poly.type
_entity_poly.pdbx_seq_one_letter_code
_entity_poly.pdbx_strand_id
1 'polypeptide(L)'
;MLAAKKRSAKLLSFDAFAKTEEEVRVRTNTGGIITLSCIIVTLYLLLNEWSQFNSVITSPQLVVDRDRNLKLELNFDVTFPSISCDLINLDIMDDSGELQLDLLDSAFTKIRVDADGNELGSSTLEVGTDDLASEVQQRNNDPDYCGSCYGSKVQDENDKLPRESRVCCQTCNDVREAYLNIGWGFFDGKGIEQCEKEGYVAKINEHLKEGCRVKGQTLLSRIQGNIHFAPGKSYTSYKRSTSASHYHDTSLYDKTSNLNFNHKINHLSFGKPIDKLDEKVQDHSTEFSISPLDGREVIPTDIDTHYHVYSYYAKIVPTRYEFLNKKEKSIETAQFSTTFHSRPLRGGRDADHPTTMHSQGGIPGLFIYFEMSAVKVINKEHHFRSWSSFLLNCITTVGSVLAVGTVSDKIFYRAQKSLQGKKNQ
;
A
#
# COMPACT_ATOMS: atom_id res chain seq x y z
N MET A 1 -13.99 65.12 -46.41
CA MET A 1 -14.14 63.64 -46.64
C MET A 1 -13.06 63.05 -47.54
N LEU A 2 -11.77 63.44 -47.43
CA LEU A 2 -10.67 62.95 -48.32
C LEU A 2 -9.47 62.42 -47.55
N ALA A 3 -9.47 62.41 -46.25
CA ALA A 3 -8.32 61.96 -45.43
C ALA A 3 -8.33 60.46 -44.98
N ALA A 4 -9.46 59.78 -45.13
CA ALA A 4 -9.57 58.36 -44.71
C ALA A 4 -9.08 57.36 -45.77
N LYS A 5 -8.98 57.73 -47.01
CA LYS A 5 -8.59 56.82 -48.11
C LYS A 5 -7.08 56.59 -48.24
N LYS A 6 -6.23 57.42 -47.60
CA LYS A 6 -4.76 57.34 -47.70
C LYS A 6 -4.08 56.42 -46.69
N ARG A 7 -4.79 55.97 -45.59
CA ARG A 7 -4.23 55.04 -44.61
C ARG A 7 -4.45 53.56 -44.99
N SER A 8 -5.49 53.26 -45.75
CA SER A 8 -5.74 51.91 -46.27
C SER A 8 -4.72 51.45 -47.31
N ALA A 9 -4.15 52.38 -48.10
CA ALA A 9 -3.20 52.03 -49.13
C ALA A 9 -1.80 51.59 -48.65
N LYS A 10 -1.41 51.95 -47.39
CA LYS A 10 -0.10 51.54 -46.84
C LYS A 10 -0.08 50.11 -46.30
N LEU A 11 -1.21 49.61 -45.84
CA LEU A 11 -1.32 48.22 -45.38
C LEU A 11 -1.40 47.22 -46.56
N LEU A 12 -1.92 47.66 -47.70
CA LEU A 12 -1.96 46.85 -48.94
C LEU A 12 -0.58 46.67 -49.60
N SER A 13 0.42 47.50 -49.27
CA SER A 13 1.78 47.37 -49.79
C SER A 13 2.59 46.23 -49.11
N PHE A 14 2.10 45.65 -48.02
CA PHE A 14 2.67 44.47 -47.36
C PHE A 14 2.06 43.15 -47.85
N ASP A 15 1.18 43.20 -48.89
CA ASP A 15 0.63 42.02 -49.50
C ASP A 15 1.69 41.29 -50.33
N ALA A 16 2.33 40.28 -49.74
CA ALA A 16 3.38 39.46 -50.36
C ALA A 16 2.83 38.48 -51.44
N PHE A 17 1.52 38.38 -51.55
CA PHE A 17 0.88 37.47 -52.51
C PHE A 17 0.28 38.25 -53.68
N ALA A 18 0.74 37.95 -54.90
CA ALA A 18 0.21 38.54 -56.10
C ALA A 18 -1.27 38.19 -56.29
N LYS A 19 -2.15 39.18 -56.34
CA LYS A 19 -3.57 39.00 -56.66
C LYS A 19 -3.73 38.80 -58.15
N THR A 20 -4.30 37.65 -58.51
CA THR A 20 -4.73 37.43 -59.90
C THR A 20 -5.88 38.38 -60.25
N GLU A 21 -5.84 38.99 -61.43
CA GLU A 21 -6.91 39.85 -61.93
C GLU A 21 -8.22 39.07 -61.99
N GLU A 22 -9.34 39.73 -61.64
CA GLU A 22 -10.67 39.07 -61.57
C GLU A 22 -11.14 38.44 -62.88
N GLU A 23 -10.66 38.98 -64.02
CA GLU A 23 -11.01 38.47 -65.36
C GLU A 23 -10.45 37.09 -65.70
N VAL A 24 -9.43 36.62 -64.99
CA VAL A 24 -8.80 35.30 -65.21
C VAL A 24 -9.35 34.23 -64.27
N ARG A 25 -10.22 34.59 -63.33
CA ARG A 25 -10.74 33.66 -62.31
C ARG A 25 -11.93 32.85 -62.83
N VAL A 26 -11.68 31.59 -63.18
CA VAL A 26 -12.71 30.64 -63.56
C VAL A 26 -13.42 30.11 -62.31
N ARG A 27 -14.71 30.43 -62.15
CA ARG A 27 -15.54 29.92 -61.04
C ARG A 27 -16.21 28.62 -61.50
N THR A 28 -16.00 27.51 -60.77
CA THR A 28 -16.60 26.22 -61.06
C THR A 28 -17.42 25.75 -59.87
N ASN A 29 -18.50 25.00 -60.12
CA ASN A 29 -19.31 24.40 -59.05
C ASN A 29 -18.49 23.37 -58.23
N THR A 30 -17.58 22.66 -58.87
CA THR A 30 -16.65 21.70 -58.20
C THR A 30 -15.69 22.43 -57.24
N GLY A 31 -15.13 23.56 -57.67
CA GLY A 31 -14.28 24.37 -56.78
C GLY A 31 -15.03 24.90 -55.54
N GLY A 32 -16.32 25.23 -55.71
CA GLY A 32 -17.16 25.65 -54.60
C GLY A 32 -17.36 24.52 -53.55
N ILE A 33 -17.61 23.28 -54.03
CA ILE A 33 -17.76 22.12 -53.14
C ILE A 33 -16.46 21.80 -52.43
N ILE A 34 -15.32 21.82 -53.13
CA ILE A 34 -14.00 21.60 -52.52
C ILE A 34 -13.72 22.62 -51.44
N THR A 35 -13.99 23.91 -51.69
CA THR A 35 -13.79 24.98 -50.72
C THR A 35 -14.65 24.73 -49.45
N LEU A 36 -15.91 24.39 -49.64
CA LEU A 36 -16.82 24.07 -48.48
C LEU A 36 -16.32 22.86 -47.71
N SER A 37 -15.87 21.81 -48.40
CA SER A 37 -15.27 20.64 -47.77
C SER A 37 -14.02 20.99 -46.96
N CYS A 38 -13.11 21.84 -47.52
CA CYS A 38 -11.94 22.33 -46.82
C CYS A 38 -12.28 23.09 -45.55
N ILE A 39 -13.31 23.95 -45.59
CA ILE A 39 -13.78 24.71 -44.43
C ILE A 39 -14.24 23.76 -43.33
N ILE A 40 -15.09 22.75 -43.67
CA ILE A 40 -15.63 21.77 -42.70
C ILE A 40 -14.46 20.96 -42.08
N VAL A 41 -13.55 20.45 -42.89
CA VAL A 41 -12.38 19.68 -42.43
C VAL A 41 -11.48 20.56 -41.55
N THR A 42 -11.21 21.79 -41.93
CA THR A 42 -10.41 22.74 -41.13
C THR A 42 -11.04 22.98 -39.79
N LEU A 43 -12.36 23.24 -39.75
CA LEU A 43 -13.09 23.45 -38.50
C LEU A 43 -13.02 22.23 -37.59
N TYR A 44 -13.26 21.02 -38.13
CA TYR A 44 -13.15 19.77 -37.40
C TYR A 44 -11.75 19.57 -36.80
N LEU A 45 -10.71 19.77 -37.59
CA LEU A 45 -9.31 19.63 -37.13
C LEU A 45 -8.93 20.67 -36.08
N LEU A 46 -9.39 21.94 -36.22
CA LEU A 46 -9.18 22.96 -35.20
C LEU A 46 -9.91 22.64 -33.88
N LEU A 47 -11.12 22.10 -33.93
CA LEU A 47 -11.83 21.66 -32.75
C LEU A 47 -11.10 20.49 -32.06
N ASN A 48 -10.54 19.56 -32.82
CA ASN A 48 -9.72 18.48 -32.30
C ASN A 48 -8.43 18.99 -31.65
N GLU A 49 -7.74 19.94 -32.28
CA GLU A 49 -6.56 20.60 -31.67
C GLU A 49 -6.90 21.33 -30.38
N TRP A 50 -8.05 22.00 -30.33
CA TRP A 50 -8.55 22.65 -29.12
C TRP A 50 -8.85 21.64 -28.00
N SER A 51 -9.47 20.51 -28.33
CA SER A 51 -9.73 19.41 -27.38
C SER A 51 -8.43 18.84 -26.81
N GLN A 52 -7.43 18.60 -27.67
CA GLN A 52 -6.12 18.11 -27.24
C GLN A 52 -5.35 19.16 -26.40
N PHE A 53 -5.47 20.43 -26.72
CA PHE A 53 -4.85 21.50 -25.94
C PHE A 53 -5.41 21.58 -24.52
N ASN A 54 -6.72 21.34 -24.35
CA ASN A 54 -7.37 21.30 -23.03
C ASN A 54 -7.17 19.98 -22.30
N SER A 55 -6.67 18.94 -22.95
CA SER A 55 -6.42 17.66 -22.27
C SER A 55 -5.24 17.77 -21.32
N VAL A 56 -5.42 17.21 -20.14
CA VAL A 56 -4.39 17.07 -19.11
C VAL A 56 -3.84 15.66 -19.17
N ILE A 57 -2.54 15.52 -19.15
CA ILE A 57 -1.86 14.23 -19.08
C ILE A 57 -0.95 14.19 -17.86
N THR A 58 -0.82 13.01 -17.30
CA THR A 58 0.09 12.73 -16.20
C THR A 58 1.35 12.07 -16.74
N SER A 59 2.51 12.65 -16.42
CA SER A 59 3.80 12.05 -16.78
C SER A 59 4.56 11.61 -15.54
N PRO A 60 4.93 10.33 -15.43
CA PRO A 60 5.77 9.84 -14.34
C PRO A 60 7.22 10.29 -14.55
N GLN A 61 7.82 10.84 -13.50
CA GLN A 61 9.22 11.22 -13.45
C GLN A 61 9.90 10.45 -12.32
N LEU A 62 10.99 9.75 -12.62
CA LEU A 62 11.81 9.07 -11.64
C LEU A 62 12.86 10.03 -11.10
N VAL A 63 12.88 10.21 -9.79
CA VAL A 63 13.87 11.05 -9.10
C VAL A 63 14.49 10.30 -7.94
N VAL A 64 15.72 10.63 -7.56
CA VAL A 64 16.34 10.09 -6.37
C VAL A 64 15.61 10.63 -5.15
N ASP A 65 15.15 9.75 -4.26
CA ASP A 65 14.47 10.15 -3.03
C ASP A 65 15.49 10.74 -2.03
N ARG A 66 15.28 12.00 -1.68
CA ARG A 66 16.13 12.75 -0.73
C ARG A 66 15.41 13.05 0.58
N ASP A 67 14.16 12.63 0.70
CA ASP A 67 13.30 12.93 1.86
C ASP A 67 13.62 11.97 3.00
N ARG A 68 14.50 12.38 3.94
CA ARG A 68 14.99 11.54 5.04
C ARG A 68 14.03 11.43 6.23
N ASN A 69 13.17 12.42 6.43
CA ASN A 69 12.40 12.58 7.68
C ASN A 69 10.91 12.25 7.52
N LEU A 70 10.46 11.81 6.37
CA LEU A 70 9.07 11.43 6.16
C LEU A 70 8.83 10.03 6.74
N LYS A 71 7.82 9.92 7.60
CA LYS A 71 7.29 8.63 8.01
C LYS A 71 6.37 8.08 6.91
N LEU A 72 6.28 6.77 6.81
CA LEU A 72 5.42 6.05 5.89
C LEU A 72 4.23 5.50 6.67
N GLU A 73 3.02 5.83 6.25
CA GLU A 73 1.80 5.27 6.83
C GLU A 73 1.66 3.80 6.36
N LEU A 74 1.44 2.90 7.31
CA LEU A 74 1.09 1.51 7.08
C LEU A 74 -0.35 1.29 7.49
N ASN A 75 -1.17 0.74 6.60
CA ASN A 75 -2.51 0.26 6.93
C ASN A 75 -2.56 -1.23 6.60
N PHE A 76 -3.09 -2.02 7.52
CA PHE A 76 -3.25 -3.46 7.31
C PHE A 76 -4.51 -4.00 7.98
N ASP A 77 -5.00 -5.08 7.42
CA ASP A 77 -6.14 -5.87 7.90
C ASP A 77 -5.89 -7.32 7.48
N VAL A 78 -5.56 -8.18 8.45
CA VAL A 78 -5.22 -9.58 8.20
C VAL A 78 -6.04 -10.47 9.11
N THR A 79 -6.65 -11.50 8.53
CA THR A 79 -7.44 -12.50 9.25
C THR A 79 -6.69 -13.83 9.31
N PHE A 80 -6.58 -14.38 10.48
CA PHE A 80 -6.01 -15.69 10.78
C PHE A 80 -7.12 -16.60 11.31
N PRO A 81 -7.65 -17.56 10.52
CA PRO A 81 -8.80 -18.36 10.94
C PRO A 81 -8.49 -19.42 12.00
N SER A 82 -7.22 -19.78 12.17
CA SER A 82 -6.81 -20.94 13.00
C SER A 82 -5.85 -20.57 14.12
N ILE A 83 -5.79 -19.31 14.53
CA ILE A 83 -4.99 -18.88 15.68
C ILE A 83 -5.73 -17.82 16.49
N SER A 84 -5.80 -18.03 17.81
CA SER A 84 -6.47 -17.14 18.75
C SER A 84 -5.78 -15.77 18.86
N CYS A 85 -6.57 -14.73 19.09
CA CYS A 85 -6.08 -13.36 19.34
C CYS A 85 -5.17 -13.27 20.58
N ASP A 86 -5.39 -14.12 21.57
CA ASP A 86 -4.56 -14.16 22.81
C ASP A 86 -3.16 -14.73 22.54
N LEU A 87 -3.03 -15.55 21.48
CA LEU A 87 -1.78 -16.21 21.15
C LEU A 87 -0.97 -15.47 20.06
N ILE A 88 -1.62 -14.71 19.22
CA ILE A 88 -0.94 -13.99 18.15
C ILE A 88 -0.27 -12.73 18.69
N ASN A 89 1.00 -12.53 18.38
CA ASN A 89 1.74 -11.31 18.63
C ASN A 89 2.10 -10.61 17.32
N LEU A 90 2.09 -9.29 17.35
CA LEU A 90 2.50 -8.44 16.23
C LEU A 90 3.71 -7.63 16.65
N ASP A 91 4.80 -7.78 15.92
CA ASP A 91 6.02 -7.03 16.13
C ASP A 91 6.46 -6.33 14.84
N ILE A 92 7.00 -5.12 14.99
CA ILE A 92 7.57 -4.33 13.90
C ILE A 92 9.04 -4.10 14.24
N MET A 93 9.92 -4.61 13.41
CA MET A 93 11.36 -4.53 13.58
C MET A 93 12.01 -3.84 12.40
N ASP A 94 13.06 -3.09 12.67
CA ASP A 94 13.94 -2.57 11.64
C ASP A 94 15.04 -3.58 11.26
N ASP A 95 15.89 -3.22 10.31
CA ASP A 95 17.01 -4.07 9.84
C ASP A 95 18.08 -4.30 10.92
N SER A 96 18.16 -3.45 11.96
CA SER A 96 19.04 -3.65 13.10
C SER A 96 18.51 -4.68 14.11
N GLY A 97 17.26 -5.11 13.94
CA GLY A 97 16.57 -6.01 14.86
C GLY A 97 16.00 -5.30 16.09
N GLU A 98 15.91 -3.97 16.06
CA GLU A 98 15.28 -3.18 17.11
C GLU A 98 13.76 -3.13 16.92
N LEU A 99 13.03 -3.44 18.01
CA LEU A 99 11.58 -3.32 18.05
C LEU A 99 11.15 -1.85 18.07
N GLN A 100 10.24 -1.50 17.21
CA GLN A 100 9.64 -0.16 17.17
C GLN A 100 8.44 -0.09 18.12
N LEU A 101 8.69 -0.11 19.42
CA LEU A 101 7.66 -0.15 20.48
C LEU A 101 6.73 1.06 20.45
N ASP A 102 7.23 2.25 20.09
CA ASP A 102 6.45 3.50 20.02
C ASP A 102 5.29 3.42 19.01
N LEU A 103 5.31 2.44 18.11
CA LEU A 103 4.31 2.26 17.08
C LEU A 103 3.20 1.30 17.51
N LEU A 104 3.41 0.53 18.58
CA LEU A 104 2.48 -0.52 19.02
C LEU A 104 1.41 0.01 19.98
N ASP A 105 1.68 1.13 20.66
CA ASP A 105 0.74 1.73 21.60
C ASP A 105 -0.42 2.41 20.88
N SER A 106 -1.60 1.80 20.94
CA SER A 106 -2.89 2.33 20.46
C SER A 106 -3.22 2.20 18.95
N ALA A 107 -2.36 1.61 18.12
CA ALA A 107 -2.57 1.59 16.67
C ALA A 107 -3.30 0.34 16.13
N PHE A 108 -3.50 -0.70 16.95
CA PHE A 108 -3.99 -2.00 16.47
C PHE A 108 -5.20 -2.49 17.25
N THR A 109 -6.12 -3.11 16.53
CA THR A 109 -7.28 -3.79 17.10
C THR A 109 -7.22 -5.26 16.74
N LYS A 110 -7.32 -6.15 17.71
CA LYS A 110 -7.55 -7.58 17.51
C LYS A 110 -9.05 -7.84 17.64
N ILE A 111 -9.61 -8.51 16.68
CA ILE A 111 -11.02 -8.87 16.61
C ILE A 111 -11.10 -10.38 16.60
N ARG A 112 -11.75 -10.97 17.61
CA ARG A 112 -11.98 -12.41 17.67
C ARG A 112 -12.97 -12.78 16.58
N VAL A 113 -12.66 -13.82 15.83
CA VAL A 113 -13.52 -14.32 14.75
C VAL A 113 -13.77 -15.82 14.94
N ASP A 114 -14.91 -16.28 14.47
CA ASP A 114 -15.20 -17.72 14.40
C ASP A 114 -14.52 -18.37 13.18
N ALA A 115 -14.70 -19.68 13.00
CA ALA A 115 -14.16 -20.43 11.88
C ALA A 115 -14.70 -19.94 10.51
N ASP A 116 -15.87 -19.29 10.50
CA ASP A 116 -16.52 -18.76 9.30
C ASP A 116 -16.09 -17.29 9.02
N GLY A 117 -15.30 -16.69 9.93
CA GLY A 117 -14.81 -15.31 9.82
C GLY A 117 -15.76 -14.24 10.36
N ASN A 118 -16.83 -14.62 11.09
CA ASN A 118 -17.73 -13.67 11.74
C ASN A 118 -17.10 -13.12 13.02
N GLU A 119 -17.30 -11.83 13.28
CA GLU A 119 -16.74 -11.15 14.45
C GLU A 119 -17.47 -11.55 15.72
N LEU A 120 -16.74 -12.07 16.71
CA LEU A 120 -17.25 -12.46 18.04
C LEU A 120 -17.10 -11.33 19.07
N GLY A 121 -16.09 -10.47 18.91
CA GLY A 121 -15.83 -9.34 19.78
C GLY A 121 -14.49 -8.68 19.47
N SER A 122 -14.32 -7.43 19.85
CA SER A 122 -13.08 -6.69 19.68
C SER A 122 -12.40 -6.45 21.02
N SER A 123 -11.08 -6.60 21.06
CA SER A 123 -10.23 -6.12 22.14
C SER A 123 -9.21 -5.14 21.57
N THR A 124 -9.09 -3.95 22.16
CA THR A 124 -7.98 -3.05 21.87
C THR A 124 -6.74 -3.63 22.53
N LEU A 125 -5.67 -3.81 21.76
CA LEU A 125 -4.38 -4.15 22.33
C LEU A 125 -3.80 -2.91 23.00
N GLU A 126 -3.98 -2.83 24.31
CA GLU A 126 -3.06 -2.05 25.13
C GLU A 126 -1.89 -2.98 25.50
N VAL A 127 -0.68 -2.58 25.11
CA VAL A 127 0.55 -3.30 25.46
C VAL A 127 0.68 -3.28 26.98
N GLY A 128 0.43 -4.44 27.61
CA GLY A 128 0.69 -4.65 29.04
C GLY A 128 -0.50 -4.61 29.99
N THR A 129 -1.71 -4.30 29.54
CA THR A 129 -2.91 -4.38 30.41
C THR A 129 -3.80 -5.53 29.94
N ASP A 130 -3.62 -6.69 30.54
CA ASP A 130 -4.67 -7.69 30.51
C ASP A 130 -5.86 -7.11 31.31
N ASP A 131 -7.04 -6.97 30.66
CA ASP A 131 -8.28 -6.51 31.33
C ASP A 131 -8.61 -7.33 32.58
N LEU A 132 -8.15 -8.59 32.65
CA LEU A 132 -8.21 -9.45 33.82
C LEU A 132 -7.39 -8.93 35.01
N ALA A 133 -6.27 -8.25 34.79
CA ALA A 133 -5.44 -7.73 35.88
C ALA A 133 -6.18 -6.66 36.70
N SER A 134 -7.01 -5.84 36.04
CA SER A 134 -7.80 -4.81 36.70
C SER A 134 -8.96 -5.40 37.54
N GLU A 135 -9.61 -6.47 37.08
CA GLU A 135 -10.64 -7.15 37.84
C GLU A 135 -10.08 -7.95 39.01
N VAL A 136 -8.91 -8.54 38.88
CA VAL A 136 -8.25 -9.35 39.90
C VAL A 136 -7.58 -8.49 40.97
N GLN A 137 -7.03 -7.33 40.63
CA GLN A 137 -6.58 -6.36 41.64
C GLN A 137 -7.69 -5.91 42.58
N GLN A 138 -8.95 -5.88 42.12
CA GLN A 138 -10.09 -5.58 42.99
C GLN A 138 -10.52 -6.78 43.87
N ARG A 139 -10.23 -8.02 43.47
CA ARG A 139 -10.56 -9.24 44.22
C ARG A 139 -9.49 -9.67 45.21
N ASN A 140 -8.20 -9.44 44.94
CA ASN A 140 -7.11 -9.77 45.82
C ASN A 140 -6.84 -8.67 46.86
N ASN A 141 -7.89 -8.24 47.56
CA ASN A 141 -7.81 -7.29 48.67
C ASN A 141 -7.15 -7.86 49.95
N ASP A 142 -6.43 -8.98 49.86
CA ASP A 142 -5.59 -9.46 50.97
C ASP A 142 -4.23 -8.77 50.90
N PRO A 143 -4.01 -7.78 51.75
CA PRO A 143 -2.77 -7.02 51.69
C PRO A 143 -1.56 -7.88 52.07
N ASP A 144 -1.71 -9.12 52.58
CA ASP A 144 -0.63 -10.01 52.96
C ASP A 144 -0.29 -11.10 51.95
N TYR A 145 -1.10 -11.23 50.89
CA TYR A 145 -0.84 -12.22 49.85
C TYR A 145 0.48 -11.96 49.12
N CYS A 146 1.35 -13.00 49.11
CA CYS A 146 2.59 -13.01 48.33
C CYS A 146 2.62 -14.30 47.51
N GLY A 147 2.17 -14.24 46.24
CA GLY A 147 2.08 -15.38 45.37
C GLY A 147 3.42 -16.00 45.00
N SER A 148 3.43 -17.28 44.79
CA SER A 148 4.62 -18.03 44.33
C SER A 148 5.01 -17.64 42.92
N CYS A 149 6.31 -17.51 42.66
CA CYS A 149 6.88 -17.35 41.30
C CYS A 149 7.35 -18.71 40.74
N TYR A 150 7.02 -19.81 41.38
CA TYR A 150 7.30 -21.20 40.95
C TYR A 150 8.77 -21.42 40.55
N GLY A 151 9.71 -20.87 41.35
CA GLY A 151 11.14 -21.02 41.14
C GLY A 151 11.77 -20.14 40.04
N SER A 152 10.98 -19.32 39.35
CA SER A 152 11.50 -18.36 38.36
C SER A 152 12.21 -17.16 39.00
N LYS A 153 11.85 -16.83 40.24
CA LYS A 153 12.52 -15.85 41.10
C LYS A 153 12.92 -16.46 42.43
N VAL A 154 14.01 -15.98 43.04
CA VAL A 154 14.43 -16.46 44.34
C VAL A 154 13.52 -15.88 45.43
N GLN A 155 12.79 -16.73 46.11
CA GLN A 155 11.81 -16.38 47.17
C GLN A 155 12.18 -16.94 48.55
N ASP A 156 13.28 -17.69 48.64
CA ASP A 156 13.68 -18.46 49.86
C ASP A 156 13.92 -17.58 51.09
N GLU A 157 14.19 -16.28 50.89
CA GLU A 157 14.45 -15.33 51.96
C GLU A 157 13.27 -14.40 52.27
N ASN A 158 12.13 -14.56 51.59
CA ASN A 158 10.96 -13.70 51.79
C ASN A 158 10.46 -13.67 53.23
N ASP A 159 10.58 -14.76 53.95
CA ASP A 159 10.16 -14.84 55.39
C ASP A 159 10.99 -13.94 56.30
N LYS A 160 12.21 -13.59 55.87
CA LYS A 160 13.13 -12.76 56.67
C LYS A 160 13.06 -11.27 56.27
N LEU A 161 12.43 -10.97 55.14
CA LEU A 161 12.39 -9.63 54.58
C LEU A 161 11.12 -8.88 55.00
N PRO A 162 11.25 -7.56 55.18
CA PRO A 162 10.09 -6.71 55.37
C PRO A 162 9.22 -6.78 54.10
N ARG A 163 7.90 -6.61 54.29
CA ARG A 163 6.87 -6.78 53.24
C ARG A 163 7.20 -6.06 51.92
N GLU A 164 7.68 -4.86 52.00
CA GLU A 164 8.00 -4.02 50.81
C GLU A 164 9.19 -4.55 50.00
N SER A 165 9.99 -5.45 50.56
CA SER A 165 11.19 -6.01 49.93
C SER A 165 10.99 -7.47 49.47
N ARG A 166 9.81 -8.05 49.68
CA ARG A 166 9.51 -9.42 49.29
C ARG A 166 9.36 -9.52 47.75
N VAL A 167 9.88 -10.61 47.21
CA VAL A 167 9.71 -10.95 45.81
C VAL A 167 8.44 -11.79 45.66
N CYS A 168 7.38 -11.22 45.09
CA CYS A 168 6.07 -11.89 44.94
C CYS A 168 5.63 -11.83 43.47
N CYS A 169 4.89 -12.85 43.03
CA CYS A 169 4.16 -12.88 41.79
C CYS A 169 2.66 -12.89 42.12
N GLN A 170 2.01 -11.76 42.07
CA GLN A 170 0.64 -11.57 42.55
C GLN A 170 -0.39 -12.04 41.53
N THR A 171 -0.09 -11.90 40.26
CA THR A 171 -0.99 -12.18 39.13
C THR A 171 -0.44 -13.30 38.25
N CYS A 172 -1.31 -13.87 37.39
CA CYS A 172 -0.91 -14.83 36.37
C CYS A 172 0.14 -14.18 35.43
N ASN A 173 -0.03 -12.89 35.09
CA ASN A 173 0.91 -12.17 34.25
C ASN A 173 2.28 -12.01 34.92
N ASP A 174 2.35 -11.77 36.23
CA ASP A 174 3.64 -11.67 36.96
C ASP A 174 4.42 -12.99 36.87
N VAL A 175 3.74 -14.14 36.99
CA VAL A 175 4.37 -15.45 36.83
C VAL A 175 4.85 -15.66 35.40
N ARG A 176 4.01 -15.30 34.42
CA ARG A 176 4.36 -15.37 33.00
C ARG A 176 5.60 -14.55 32.65
N GLU A 177 5.64 -13.30 33.11
CA GLU A 177 6.82 -12.44 32.91
C GLU A 177 8.07 -12.98 33.62
N ALA A 178 7.91 -13.50 34.81
CA ALA A 178 9.01 -14.11 35.55
C ALA A 178 9.58 -15.33 34.81
N TYR A 179 8.74 -16.16 34.17
CA TYR A 179 9.16 -17.27 33.34
C TYR A 179 9.90 -16.78 32.08
N LEU A 180 9.32 -15.80 31.35
CA LEU A 180 9.94 -15.24 30.16
C LEU A 180 11.32 -14.65 30.43
N ASN A 181 11.49 -13.96 31.58
CA ASN A 181 12.76 -13.35 31.96
C ASN A 181 13.91 -14.37 32.13
N ILE A 182 13.60 -15.61 32.46
CA ILE A 182 14.59 -16.70 32.59
C ILE A 182 14.60 -17.66 31.42
N GLY A 183 13.68 -17.42 30.41
CA GLY A 183 13.58 -18.23 29.21
C GLY A 183 12.83 -19.55 29.42
N TRP A 184 11.90 -19.61 30.36
CA TRP A 184 11.02 -20.75 30.56
C TRP A 184 9.73 -20.58 29.74
N GLY A 185 9.20 -21.69 29.21
CA GLY A 185 7.90 -21.73 28.55
C GLY A 185 6.75 -21.63 29.55
N PHE A 186 5.79 -20.76 29.27
CA PHE A 186 4.65 -20.52 30.15
C PHE A 186 3.48 -21.48 29.88
N PHE A 187 3.29 -21.96 28.67
CA PHE A 187 2.18 -22.83 28.24
C PHE A 187 0.80 -22.18 28.47
N ASP A 188 -0.15 -22.99 29.00
CA ASP A 188 -1.53 -22.61 29.29
C ASP A 188 -1.76 -22.11 30.72
N GLY A 189 -0.72 -22.03 31.54
CA GLY A 189 -0.82 -21.61 32.94
C GLY A 189 -1.45 -22.64 33.87
N LYS A 190 -1.72 -23.86 33.40
CA LYS A 190 -2.29 -24.95 34.23
C LYS A 190 -1.32 -25.35 35.33
N GLY A 191 -1.82 -25.47 36.56
CA GLY A 191 -1.02 -25.75 37.75
C GLY A 191 -0.40 -24.51 38.37
N ILE A 192 -0.67 -23.33 37.86
CA ILE A 192 -0.31 -22.02 38.43
C ILE A 192 -1.54 -21.45 39.11
N GLU A 193 -1.51 -21.37 40.44
CA GLU A 193 -2.66 -20.98 41.27
C GLU A 193 -3.25 -19.63 40.87
N GLN A 194 -2.40 -18.66 40.59
CA GLN A 194 -2.81 -17.31 40.13
C GLN A 194 -3.61 -17.39 38.82
N CYS A 195 -3.14 -18.20 37.86
CA CYS A 195 -3.79 -18.32 36.55
C CYS A 195 -5.12 -19.10 36.65
N GLU A 196 -5.19 -20.08 37.52
CA GLU A 196 -6.43 -20.83 37.74
C GLU A 196 -7.48 -19.97 38.47
N LYS A 197 -7.07 -19.20 39.48
CA LYS A 197 -7.94 -18.25 40.20
C LYS A 197 -8.47 -17.14 39.35
N GLU A 198 -7.64 -16.63 38.40
CA GLU A 198 -8.01 -15.60 37.45
C GLU A 198 -8.88 -16.14 36.30
N GLY A 199 -9.09 -17.45 36.23
CA GLY A 199 -9.84 -18.08 35.11
C GLY A 199 -9.10 -18.09 33.78
N TYR A 200 -7.81 -17.72 33.77
CA TYR A 200 -6.98 -17.62 32.57
C TYR A 200 -6.95 -18.96 31.80
N VAL A 201 -6.77 -20.09 32.52
CA VAL A 201 -6.69 -21.44 31.93
C VAL A 201 -7.97 -21.81 31.18
N ALA A 202 -9.14 -21.48 31.73
CA ALA A 202 -10.44 -21.78 31.11
C ALA A 202 -10.63 -20.89 29.85
N LYS A 203 -10.34 -19.62 29.98
CA LYS A 203 -10.44 -18.60 28.87
C LYS A 203 -9.55 -18.97 27.69
N ILE A 204 -8.29 -19.30 27.95
CA ILE A 204 -7.33 -19.69 26.89
C ILE A 204 -7.83 -20.94 26.14
N ASN A 205 -8.28 -21.96 26.85
CA ASN A 205 -8.76 -23.20 26.23
C ASN A 205 -10.04 -23.01 25.39
N GLU A 206 -10.88 -22.06 25.74
CA GLU A 206 -12.03 -21.65 24.92
C GLU A 206 -11.60 -20.92 23.68
N HIS A 207 -10.73 -19.90 23.79
CA HIS A 207 -10.26 -19.06 22.72
C HIS A 207 -9.35 -19.77 21.71
N LEU A 208 -8.67 -20.87 22.09
CA LEU A 208 -7.83 -21.66 21.17
C LEU A 208 -8.59 -22.23 19.95
N LYS A 209 -9.93 -22.22 19.99
CA LYS A 209 -10.78 -22.66 18.87
C LYS A 209 -11.19 -21.55 17.92
N GLU A 210 -10.84 -20.32 18.25
CA GLU A 210 -11.21 -19.13 17.50
C GLU A 210 -10.10 -18.68 16.58
N GLY A 211 -10.44 -17.85 15.60
CA GLY A 211 -9.51 -17.10 14.79
C GLY A 211 -9.32 -15.68 15.30
N CYS A 212 -8.42 -14.96 14.66
CA CYS A 212 -8.11 -13.58 14.95
C CYS A 212 -8.00 -12.75 13.69
N ARG A 213 -8.67 -11.59 13.66
CA ARG A 213 -8.47 -10.54 12.67
C ARG A 213 -7.71 -9.40 13.31
N VAL A 214 -6.57 -9.06 12.75
CA VAL A 214 -5.72 -7.97 13.25
C VAL A 214 -5.78 -6.82 12.25
N LYS A 215 -6.27 -5.68 12.71
CA LYS A 215 -6.44 -4.47 11.90
C LYS A 215 -5.75 -3.30 12.56
N GLY A 216 -5.05 -2.49 11.78
CA GLY A 216 -4.36 -1.34 12.33
C GLY A 216 -3.82 -0.36 11.30
N GLN A 217 -3.38 0.78 11.85
CA GLN A 217 -2.74 1.85 11.11
C GLN A 217 -1.60 2.40 11.95
N THR A 218 -0.40 2.52 11.36
CA THR A 218 0.77 3.06 12.07
C THR A 218 1.69 3.82 11.12
N LEU A 219 2.65 4.55 11.69
CA LEU A 219 3.63 5.34 10.93
C LEU A 219 5.01 4.68 11.03
N LEU A 220 5.41 3.99 9.98
CA LEU A 220 6.72 3.36 9.89
C LEU A 220 7.84 4.36 9.61
N SER A 221 9.01 4.11 10.15
CA SER A 221 10.24 4.74 9.69
C SER A 221 10.60 4.24 8.28
N ARG A 222 11.13 5.13 7.44
CA ARG A 222 11.49 4.78 6.05
C ARG A 222 12.83 4.03 5.96
N ILE A 223 12.96 3.00 6.77
CA ILE A 223 14.10 2.10 6.86
C ILE A 223 13.60 0.71 6.50
N GLN A 224 14.45 -0.12 5.94
CA GLN A 224 14.17 -1.53 5.71
C GLN A 224 13.83 -2.22 7.04
N GLY A 225 12.86 -3.11 7.02
CA GLY A 225 12.43 -3.82 8.20
C GLY A 225 11.47 -4.95 7.91
N ASN A 226 10.86 -5.47 8.96
CA ASN A 226 9.82 -6.48 8.86
C ASN A 226 8.70 -6.24 9.87
N ILE A 227 7.51 -6.66 9.47
CA ILE A 227 6.32 -6.77 10.29
C ILE A 227 6.05 -8.25 10.40
N HIS A 228 5.94 -8.78 11.61
CA HIS A 228 5.65 -10.20 11.74
C HIS A 228 4.57 -10.49 12.76
N PHE A 229 3.76 -11.45 12.40
CA PHE A 229 2.76 -12.07 13.25
C PHE A 229 3.31 -13.43 13.65
N ALA A 230 3.57 -13.63 14.94
CA ALA A 230 4.15 -14.85 15.47
C ALA A 230 3.41 -15.29 16.74
N PRO A 231 3.51 -16.58 17.14
CA PRO A 231 2.82 -17.06 18.31
C PRO A 231 3.51 -16.66 19.60
N GLY A 232 2.70 -16.35 20.62
CA GLY A 232 3.15 -16.07 21.97
C GLY A 232 3.76 -14.70 22.17
N LYS A 233 3.90 -14.31 23.45
CA LYS A 233 4.45 -13.00 23.83
C LYS A 233 5.92 -12.91 23.44
N SER A 234 6.30 -11.80 22.83
CA SER A 234 7.71 -11.52 22.50
C SER A 234 8.48 -11.01 23.73
N TYR A 235 9.74 -11.34 23.78
CA TYR A 235 10.64 -10.86 24.82
C TYR A 235 12.08 -10.70 24.27
N THR A 236 12.80 -9.76 24.85
CA THR A 236 14.19 -9.48 24.49
C THR A 236 15.12 -10.06 25.56
N SER A 237 16.04 -10.92 25.19
CA SER A 237 17.02 -11.50 26.11
C SER A 237 18.41 -10.91 25.86
N TYR A 238 19.01 -10.37 26.90
CA TYR A 238 20.39 -9.87 26.90
C TYR A 238 21.41 -10.91 27.41
N LYS A 239 20.98 -12.14 27.67
CA LYS A 239 21.88 -13.19 28.18
C LYS A 239 22.80 -13.72 27.10
N ARG A 240 24.09 -13.45 27.21
CA ARG A 240 25.24 -14.01 26.49
C ARG A 240 25.67 -13.36 25.17
N SER A 241 25.03 -12.36 24.67
CA SER A 241 25.47 -11.68 23.44
C SER A 241 25.47 -10.18 23.63
N THR A 242 26.37 -9.47 22.99
CA THR A 242 26.41 -8.02 22.91
C THR A 242 25.27 -7.45 22.07
N SER A 243 24.48 -8.30 21.40
CA SER A 243 23.27 -7.93 20.65
C SER A 243 22.04 -8.47 21.39
N ALA A 244 21.02 -7.64 21.51
CA ALA A 244 19.70 -8.02 21.95
C ALA A 244 19.11 -9.04 20.96
N SER A 245 18.67 -10.20 21.44
CA SER A 245 17.99 -11.19 20.62
C SER A 245 16.51 -11.20 20.93
N HIS A 246 15.70 -11.11 19.89
CA HIS A 246 14.24 -11.13 19.97
C HIS A 246 13.73 -12.59 19.91
N TYR A 247 12.88 -12.95 20.85
CA TYR A 247 12.32 -14.29 21.01
C TYR A 247 10.81 -14.23 21.24
N HIS A 248 10.12 -15.32 20.90
CA HIS A 248 8.71 -15.55 21.20
C HIS A 248 8.53 -16.80 22.08
N ASP A 249 7.57 -16.75 22.98
CA ASP A 249 7.18 -17.93 23.74
C ASP A 249 6.24 -18.81 22.93
N THR A 250 6.81 -19.75 22.19
CA THR A 250 6.04 -20.69 21.34
C THR A 250 5.49 -21.88 22.10
N SER A 251 5.69 -21.99 23.43
CA SER A 251 5.40 -23.19 24.22
C SER A 251 3.95 -23.68 24.12
N LEU A 252 2.97 -22.77 24.14
CA LEU A 252 1.57 -23.11 23.99
C LEU A 252 1.23 -23.49 22.54
N TYR A 253 1.83 -22.81 21.57
CA TYR A 253 1.66 -23.12 20.15
C TYR A 253 2.18 -24.54 19.85
N ASP A 254 3.38 -24.86 20.30
CA ASP A 254 4.02 -26.18 20.08
C ASP A 254 3.23 -27.34 20.71
N LYS A 255 2.51 -27.08 21.83
CA LYS A 255 1.64 -28.06 22.50
C LYS A 255 0.33 -28.29 21.73
N THR A 256 -0.12 -27.35 20.89
CA THR A 256 -1.45 -27.34 20.27
C THR A 256 -1.35 -27.52 18.76
N SER A 257 -1.44 -28.74 18.28
CA SER A 257 -1.16 -29.12 16.89
C SER A 257 -2.08 -28.53 15.81
N ASN A 258 -3.26 -28.02 16.19
CA ASN A 258 -4.27 -27.52 15.24
C ASN A 258 -4.06 -26.04 14.86
N LEU A 259 -3.17 -25.35 15.55
CA LEU A 259 -2.89 -23.93 15.29
C LEU A 259 -2.00 -23.78 14.06
N ASN A 260 -2.26 -22.75 13.26
CA ASN A 260 -1.44 -22.42 12.11
C ASN A 260 -1.61 -20.95 11.74
N PHE A 261 -0.68 -20.42 10.92
CA PHE A 261 -0.69 -19.06 10.40
C PHE A 261 -1.26 -18.95 8.98
N ASN A 262 -2.15 -19.87 8.60
CA ASN A 262 -2.94 -19.70 7.41
C ASN A 262 -3.71 -18.38 7.52
N HIS A 263 -3.76 -17.59 6.45
CA HIS A 263 -4.23 -16.21 6.56
C HIS A 263 -4.94 -15.71 5.31
N LYS A 264 -5.74 -14.69 5.52
CA LYS A 264 -6.32 -13.86 4.47
C LYS A 264 -5.92 -12.41 4.71
N ILE A 265 -5.28 -11.80 3.73
CA ILE A 265 -4.96 -10.37 3.76
C ILE A 265 -6.16 -9.64 3.19
N ASN A 266 -6.95 -8.99 4.04
CA ASN A 266 -8.10 -8.21 3.59
C ASN A 266 -7.64 -6.89 2.98
N HIS A 267 -6.61 -6.26 3.57
CA HIS A 267 -6.01 -5.03 3.09
C HIS A 267 -4.55 -4.90 3.56
N LEU A 268 -3.69 -4.42 2.67
CA LEU A 268 -2.34 -3.96 3.01
C LEU A 268 -1.97 -2.80 2.11
N SER A 269 -1.67 -1.65 2.69
CA SER A 269 -1.19 -0.49 1.93
C SER A 269 -0.11 0.28 2.68
N PHE A 270 0.78 0.90 1.90
CA PHE A 270 1.83 1.78 2.37
C PHE A 270 1.57 3.19 1.84
N GLY A 271 1.68 4.19 2.72
CA GLY A 271 1.34 5.56 2.41
C GLY A 271 -0.14 5.87 2.63
N LYS A 272 -0.54 7.08 2.32
CA LYS A 272 -1.94 7.50 2.51
C LYS A 272 -2.84 6.69 1.59
N PRO A 273 -3.94 6.12 2.12
CA PRO A 273 -4.89 5.41 1.28
C PRO A 273 -5.50 6.36 0.25
N ILE A 274 -5.55 5.91 -0.99
CA ILE A 274 -6.00 6.70 -2.14
C ILE A 274 -7.51 6.96 -2.08
N ASP A 275 -8.27 6.13 -1.36
CA ASP A 275 -9.71 6.30 -1.15
C ASP A 275 -10.09 7.63 -0.44
N LYS A 276 -9.13 8.25 0.25
CA LYS A 276 -9.30 9.58 0.86
C LYS A 276 -8.83 10.73 -0.04
N LEU A 277 -8.37 10.41 -1.24
CA LEU A 277 -7.99 11.39 -2.23
C LEU A 277 -9.21 11.82 -3.04
N ASP A 278 -9.27 13.13 -3.33
CA ASP A 278 -10.35 13.73 -4.12
C ASP A 278 -10.71 12.88 -5.36
N GLU A 279 -12.02 12.82 -5.64
CA GLU A 279 -12.69 12.12 -6.75
C GLU A 279 -11.96 12.25 -8.11
N LYS A 280 -11.16 13.31 -8.29
CA LYS A 280 -10.33 13.55 -9.48
C LYS A 280 -9.11 12.64 -9.61
N VAL A 281 -8.59 12.12 -8.49
CA VAL A 281 -7.45 11.19 -8.51
C VAL A 281 -7.94 9.76 -8.70
N GLN A 282 -9.15 9.46 -8.30
CA GLN A 282 -9.78 8.16 -8.51
C GLN A 282 -9.86 7.76 -9.99
N ASP A 283 -10.08 8.71 -10.89
CA ASP A 283 -10.18 8.42 -12.32
C ASP A 283 -8.84 7.99 -12.96
N HIS A 284 -7.72 8.46 -12.40
CA HIS A 284 -6.37 8.06 -12.82
C HIS A 284 -5.72 7.02 -11.90
N SER A 285 -6.28 6.79 -10.72
CA SER A 285 -5.68 5.96 -9.67
C SER A 285 -6.14 4.51 -9.70
N THR A 286 -7.23 4.18 -10.40
CA THR A 286 -7.73 2.81 -10.51
C THR A 286 -6.70 1.83 -11.12
N GLU A 287 -5.76 2.33 -11.90
CA GLU A 287 -4.68 1.54 -12.48
C GLU A 287 -3.45 1.42 -11.57
N PHE A 288 -3.26 2.35 -10.61
CA PHE A 288 -2.03 2.47 -9.80
C PHE A 288 -2.19 2.19 -8.30
N SER A 289 -3.41 2.04 -7.79
CA SER A 289 -3.68 1.97 -6.36
C SER A 289 -4.16 0.63 -5.83
N ILE A 290 -4.16 -0.38 -6.65
CA ILE A 290 -4.54 -1.72 -6.18
C ILE A 290 -3.39 -2.28 -5.36
N SER A 291 -3.63 -2.49 -4.07
CA SER A 291 -2.72 -3.28 -3.24
C SER A 291 -2.63 -4.69 -3.82
N PRO A 292 -1.43 -5.18 -4.20
CA PRO A 292 -1.29 -6.49 -4.82
C PRO A 292 -1.63 -7.65 -3.89
N LEU A 293 -1.83 -7.38 -2.60
CA LEU A 293 -2.15 -8.38 -1.58
C LEU A 293 -3.60 -8.33 -1.12
N ASP A 294 -4.40 -7.35 -1.53
CA ASP A 294 -5.80 -7.25 -1.09
C ASP A 294 -6.60 -8.47 -1.56
N GLY A 295 -7.28 -9.12 -0.61
CA GLY A 295 -8.04 -10.34 -0.84
C GLY A 295 -7.19 -11.60 -1.03
N ARG A 296 -5.85 -11.52 -0.86
CA ARG A 296 -4.97 -12.70 -0.95
C ARG A 296 -5.26 -13.66 0.20
N GLU A 297 -5.60 -14.89 -0.15
CA GLU A 297 -5.88 -15.96 0.79
C GLU A 297 -4.85 -17.08 0.61
N VAL A 298 -4.30 -17.55 1.71
CA VAL A 298 -3.34 -18.65 1.78
C VAL A 298 -3.80 -19.61 2.88
N ILE A 299 -4.63 -20.58 2.48
CA ILE A 299 -5.21 -21.61 3.35
C ILE A 299 -5.02 -22.98 2.67
N PRO A 300 -3.80 -23.55 2.71
CA PRO A 300 -3.55 -24.88 2.16
C PRO A 300 -4.36 -25.94 2.93
N THR A 301 -5.04 -26.84 2.21
CA THR A 301 -5.85 -27.91 2.80
C THR A 301 -5.13 -29.26 2.82
N ASP A 302 -4.11 -29.42 1.96
CA ASP A 302 -3.49 -30.73 1.69
C ASP A 302 -2.17 -30.93 2.45
N ILE A 303 -1.71 -29.94 3.22
CA ILE A 303 -0.42 -29.93 3.91
C ILE A 303 -0.61 -29.57 5.37
N ASP A 304 0.15 -30.21 6.27
CA ASP A 304 0.28 -29.76 7.67
C ASP A 304 1.05 -28.43 7.70
N THR A 305 0.34 -27.35 8.02
CA THR A 305 0.87 -25.98 8.05
C THR A 305 1.17 -25.48 9.47
N HIS A 306 1.12 -26.33 10.48
CA HIS A 306 1.42 -25.95 11.85
C HIS A 306 2.82 -25.35 11.98
N TYR A 307 3.85 -26.02 11.46
CA TYR A 307 5.22 -25.48 11.44
C TYR A 307 5.58 -24.90 10.06
N HIS A 308 4.88 -23.83 9.70
CA HIS A 308 5.10 -23.11 8.43
C HIS A 308 5.44 -21.64 8.65
N VAL A 309 6.28 -21.11 7.78
CA VAL A 309 6.56 -19.66 7.67
C VAL A 309 6.06 -19.17 6.34
N TYR A 310 5.27 -18.11 6.38
CA TYR A 310 4.82 -17.35 5.22
C TYR A 310 5.57 -16.02 5.16
N SER A 311 6.20 -15.72 4.04
CA SER A 311 7.03 -14.53 3.86
C SER A 311 6.58 -13.75 2.64
N TYR A 312 6.26 -12.48 2.83
CA TYR A 312 6.04 -11.51 1.75
C TYR A 312 7.20 -10.52 1.73
N TYR A 313 7.76 -10.29 0.55
CA TYR A 313 8.82 -9.31 0.35
C TYR A 313 8.25 -8.15 -0.44
N ALA A 314 8.04 -7.02 0.23
CA ALA A 314 7.45 -5.82 -0.34
C ALA A 314 8.54 -4.81 -0.70
N LYS A 315 8.64 -4.46 -2.00
CA LYS A 315 9.44 -3.33 -2.45
C LYS A 315 8.56 -2.11 -2.61
N ILE A 316 8.80 -1.10 -1.78
CA ILE A 316 7.98 0.09 -1.68
C ILE A 316 8.62 1.22 -2.48
N VAL A 317 7.84 1.83 -3.37
CA VAL A 317 8.24 2.96 -4.20
C VAL A 317 7.47 4.20 -3.75
N PRO A 318 8.10 5.16 -3.09
CA PRO A 318 7.46 6.42 -2.74
C PRO A 318 6.93 7.11 -3.98
N THR A 319 5.69 7.59 -3.92
CA THR A 319 5.00 8.20 -5.06
C THR A 319 4.42 9.53 -4.63
N ARG A 320 4.65 10.57 -5.44
CA ARG A 320 4.06 11.90 -5.25
C ARG A 320 3.19 12.24 -6.44
N TYR A 321 1.99 12.77 -6.19
CA TYR A 321 1.12 13.35 -7.20
C TYR A 321 1.18 14.87 -7.13
N GLU A 322 1.54 15.49 -8.24
CA GLU A 322 1.57 16.95 -8.42
C GLU A 322 0.52 17.36 -9.43
N PHE A 323 -0.51 18.07 -8.96
CA PHE A 323 -1.64 18.51 -9.79
C PHE A 323 -1.30 19.75 -10.59
N LEU A 324 -1.98 19.91 -11.72
CA LEU A 324 -1.85 21.08 -12.59
C LEU A 324 -2.26 22.37 -11.86
N ASN A 325 -3.27 22.28 -11.00
CA ASN A 325 -3.75 23.38 -10.19
C ASN A 325 -2.83 23.58 -8.97
N LYS A 326 -1.99 24.61 -8.98
CA LYS A 326 -1.06 24.95 -7.89
C LYS A 326 -1.72 25.21 -6.52
N LYS A 327 -3.04 25.36 -6.47
CA LYS A 327 -3.80 25.50 -5.20
C LYS A 327 -4.03 24.14 -4.55
N GLU A 328 -3.98 23.06 -5.28
CA GLU A 328 -4.09 21.72 -4.75
C GLU A 328 -2.74 21.27 -4.18
N LYS A 329 -2.77 20.73 -2.96
CA LYS A 329 -1.57 20.23 -2.30
C LYS A 329 -1.11 18.94 -2.99
N SER A 330 0.19 18.80 -3.18
CA SER A 330 0.75 17.51 -3.62
C SER A 330 0.44 16.41 -2.60
N ILE A 331 0.17 15.21 -3.09
CA ILE A 331 -0.16 14.05 -2.27
C ILE A 331 1.02 13.09 -2.27
N GLU A 332 1.46 12.75 -1.05
CA GLU A 332 2.51 11.75 -0.82
C GLU A 332 1.84 10.42 -0.48
N THR A 333 2.17 9.39 -1.25
CA THR A 333 1.73 8.01 -1.05
C THR A 333 2.87 7.05 -1.41
N ALA A 334 2.60 5.76 -1.47
CA ALA A 334 3.55 4.78 -1.95
C ALA A 334 2.83 3.68 -2.75
N GLN A 335 3.54 3.14 -3.72
CA GLN A 335 3.17 1.91 -4.42
C GLN A 335 4.12 0.81 -3.99
N PHE A 336 3.70 -0.43 -4.06
CA PHE A 336 4.59 -1.54 -3.73
C PHE A 336 4.33 -2.76 -4.62
N SER A 337 5.37 -3.55 -4.80
CA SER A 337 5.30 -4.87 -5.40
C SER A 337 5.68 -5.91 -4.36
N THR A 338 5.12 -7.13 -4.48
CA THR A 338 5.41 -8.20 -3.53
C THR A 338 5.82 -9.48 -4.23
N THR A 339 6.71 -10.22 -3.57
CA THR A 339 6.96 -11.63 -3.86
C THR A 339 6.60 -12.45 -2.62
N PHE A 340 6.06 -13.63 -2.84
CA PHE A 340 5.63 -14.54 -1.79
C PHE A 340 6.55 -15.75 -1.74
N HIS A 341 6.88 -16.19 -0.54
CA HIS A 341 7.60 -17.42 -0.27
C HIS A 341 7.03 -18.09 0.97
N SER A 342 6.84 -19.40 0.91
CA SER A 342 6.47 -20.20 2.07
C SER A 342 7.44 -21.36 2.25
N ARG A 343 7.69 -21.75 3.48
CA ARG A 343 8.55 -22.90 3.76
C ARG A 343 8.15 -23.62 5.05
N PRO A 344 8.31 -24.96 5.07
CA PRO A 344 8.18 -25.73 6.31
C PRO A 344 9.37 -25.49 7.24
N LEU A 345 9.14 -25.35 8.54
CA LEU A 345 10.19 -25.17 9.54
C LEU A 345 10.95 -26.45 9.87
N ARG A 346 10.35 -27.61 9.56
CA ARG A 346 11.00 -28.91 9.72
C ARG A 346 12.15 -29.11 8.76
N GLY A 347 12.29 -28.23 7.77
CA GLY A 347 13.29 -28.31 6.72
C GLY A 347 12.96 -29.41 5.69
N GLY A 348 13.88 -29.65 4.76
CA GLY A 348 13.70 -30.64 3.72
C GLY A 348 13.22 -30.05 2.41
N ARG A 349 12.61 -30.88 1.55
CA ARG A 349 12.02 -30.47 0.27
C ARG A 349 10.51 -30.45 0.39
N ASP A 350 9.87 -29.52 -0.24
CA ASP A 350 8.42 -29.45 -0.36
C ASP A 350 7.96 -29.67 -1.81
N ALA A 351 6.65 -29.83 -1.99
CA ALA A 351 6.05 -30.09 -3.29
C ALA A 351 6.16 -28.85 -4.21
N ASP A 352 6.11 -27.65 -3.64
CA ASP A 352 6.17 -26.39 -4.39
C ASP A 352 7.60 -26.07 -4.85
N HIS A 353 8.61 -26.53 -4.09
CA HIS A 353 10.03 -26.31 -4.36
C HIS A 353 10.85 -27.61 -4.34
N PRO A 354 10.59 -28.59 -5.25
CA PRO A 354 11.19 -29.92 -5.17
C PRO A 354 12.71 -29.94 -5.34
N THR A 355 13.26 -28.87 -5.90
CA THR A 355 14.73 -28.72 -6.10
C THR A 355 15.41 -27.92 -4.98
N THR A 356 14.64 -27.31 -4.08
CA THR A 356 15.16 -26.49 -2.98
C THR A 356 15.21 -27.29 -1.68
N MET A 357 16.33 -27.25 -0.99
CA MET A 357 16.47 -27.80 0.35
C MET A 357 16.27 -26.67 1.36
N HIS A 358 15.15 -26.70 2.08
CA HIS A 358 14.86 -25.71 3.12
C HIS A 358 15.66 -26.02 4.39
N SER A 359 16.16 -24.97 5.04
CA SER A 359 16.83 -25.08 6.34
C SER A 359 15.81 -25.40 7.44
N GLN A 360 16.24 -26.19 8.43
CA GLN A 360 15.42 -26.45 9.62
C GLN A 360 15.49 -25.27 10.58
N GLY A 361 14.37 -24.98 11.26
CA GLY A 361 14.27 -23.99 12.33
C GLY A 361 13.65 -22.67 11.87
N GLY A 362 13.44 -21.80 12.85
CA GLY A 362 12.70 -20.55 12.76
C GLY A 362 11.46 -20.55 13.65
N ILE A 363 10.69 -19.50 13.58
CA ILE A 363 9.42 -19.31 14.30
C ILE A 363 8.28 -19.40 13.29
N PRO A 364 7.21 -20.16 13.55
CA PRO A 364 6.04 -20.16 12.67
C PRO A 364 5.40 -18.77 12.66
N GLY A 365 4.86 -18.37 11.52
CA GLY A 365 4.27 -17.05 11.45
C GLY A 365 4.11 -16.49 10.03
N LEU A 366 3.56 -15.30 9.98
CA LEU A 366 3.47 -14.46 8.79
C LEU A 366 4.46 -13.31 8.91
N PHE A 367 5.37 -13.18 7.96
CA PHE A 367 6.40 -12.16 7.89
C PHE A 367 6.22 -11.30 6.65
N ILE A 368 6.17 -9.99 6.82
CA ILE A 368 6.12 -9.00 5.73
C ILE A 368 7.40 -8.18 5.83
N TYR A 369 8.37 -8.53 5.00
CA TYR A 369 9.62 -7.77 4.85
C TYR A 369 9.36 -6.61 3.91
N PHE A 370 9.76 -5.41 4.30
CA PHE A 370 9.60 -4.23 3.46
C PHE A 370 10.95 -3.51 3.26
N GLU A 371 11.16 -3.07 2.05
CA GLU A 371 12.34 -2.33 1.61
C GLU A 371 11.90 -1.09 0.85
N MET A 372 12.52 0.05 1.15
CA MET A 372 12.25 1.31 0.46
C MET A 372 13.10 1.44 -0.79
N SER A 373 12.49 1.81 -1.91
CA SER A 373 13.21 2.15 -3.13
C SER A 373 14.03 3.43 -2.94
N ALA A 374 15.24 3.45 -3.48
CA ALA A 374 16.08 4.64 -3.52
C ALA A 374 15.55 5.72 -4.50
N VAL A 375 14.59 5.37 -5.34
CA VAL A 375 13.94 6.28 -6.29
C VAL A 375 12.49 6.52 -5.91
N LYS A 376 12.05 7.74 -6.17
CA LYS A 376 10.68 8.22 -5.98
C LYS A 376 10.06 8.50 -7.33
N VAL A 377 8.79 8.16 -7.48
CA VAL A 377 8.00 8.49 -8.67
C VAL A 377 7.24 9.79 -8.39
N ILE A 378 7.38 10.77 -9.27
CA ILE A 378 6.58 12.00 -9.25
C ILE A 378 5.65 11.96 -10.45
N ASN A 379 4.37 11.78 -10.22
CA ASN A 379 3.33 11.88 -11.22
C ASN A 379 2.89 13.33 -11.34
N LYS A 380 3.37 13.99 -12.41
CA LYS A 380 3.12 15.40 -12.64
C LYS A 380 2.10 15.59 -13.73
N GLU A 381 1.05 16.32 -13.42
CA GLU A 381 0.06 16.76 -14.41
C GLU A 381 0.56 17.95 -15.19
N HIS A 382 0.37 17.91 -16.49
CA HIS A 382 0.63 19.05 -17.36
C HIS A 382 -0.32 19.02 -18.57
N HIS A 383 -0.47 20.15 -19.24
CA HIS A 383 -1.21 20.18 -20.49
C HIS A 383 -0.48 19.38 -21.57
N PHE A 384 -1.23 18.61 -22.34
CA PHE A 384 -0.68 17.80 -23.44
C PHE A 384 0.14 18.65 -24.42
N ARG A 385 -0.27 19.90 -24.67
CA ARG A 385 0.40 20.83 -25.57
C ARG A 385 0.67 22.19 -24.95
N SER A 386 1.83 22.79 -25.28
CA SER A 386 2.13 24.19 -24.94
C SER A 386 1.35 25.15 -25.86
N TRP A 387 1.15 26.39 -25.41
CA TRP A 387 0.53 27.43 -26.22
C TRP A 387 1.21 27.64 -27.58
N SER A 388 2.54 27.64 -27.62
CA SER A 388 3.31 27.79 -28.87
C SER A 388 3.08 26.63 -29.85
N SER A 389 3.03 25.39 -29.34
CA SER A 389 2.74 24.20 -30.13
C SER A 389 1.29 24.21 -30.67
N PHE A 390 0.33 24.61 -29.85
CA PHE A 390 -1.06 24.76 -30.28
C PHE A 390 -1.21 25.76 -31.40
N LEU A 391 -0.61 27.00 -31.27
CA LEU A 391 -0.67 28.02 -32.29
C LEU A 391 -0.04 27.54 -33.60
N LEU A 392 1.13 26.93 -33.51
CA LEU A 392 1.85 26.41 -34.66
C LEU A 392 1.02 25.35 -35.40
N ASN A 393 0.43 24.42 -34.67
CA ASN A 393 -0.41 23.38 -35.25
C ASN A 393 -1.68 23.95 -35.90
N CYS A 394 -2.31 24.96 -35.31
CA CYS A 394 -3.44 25.64 -35.96
C CYS A 394 -3.06 26.27 -37.30
N ILE A 395 -1.91 26.98 -37.38
CA ILE A 395 -1.43 27.56 -38.60
C ILE A 395 -1.09 26.49 -39.64
N THR A 396 -0.41 25.42 -39.21
CA THR A 396 -0.04 24.31 -40.08
C THR A 396 -1.28 23.56 -40.61
N THR A 397 -2.28 23.36 -39.77
CA THR A 397 -3.56 22.69 -40.15
C THR A 397 -4.27 23.51 -41.24
N VAL A 398 -4.41 24.82 -41.03
CA VAL A 398 -5.04 25.69 -42.03
C VAL A 398 -4.26 25.67 -43.33
N GLY A 399 -2.93 25.85 -43.27
CA GLY A 399 -2.07 25.87 -44.45
C GLY A 399 -2.10 24.53 -45.22
N SER A 400 -2.04 23.41 -44.55
CA SER A 400 -2.05 22.08 -45.18
C SER A 400 -3.39 21.76 -45.86
N VAL A 401 -4.54 22.06 -45.22
CA VAL A 401 -5.85 21.84 -45.82
C VAL A 401 -6.04 22.71 -47.05
N LEU A 402 -5.60 23.97 -47.03
CA LEU A 402 -5.66 24.88 -48.19
C LEU A 402 -4.76 24.37 -49.31
N ALA A 403 -3.55 23.89 -49.00
CA ALA A 403 -2.62 23.35 -50.01
C ALA A 403 -3.20 22.11 -50.68
N VAL A 404 -3.74 21.16 -49.91
CA VAL A 404 -4.40 19.96 -50.45
C VAL A 404 -5.62 20.34 -51.28
N GLY A 405 -6.43 21.28 -50.78
CA GLY A 405 -7.60 21.79 -51.52
C GLY A 405 -7.25 22.35 -52.87
N THR A 406 -6.20 23.20 -52.95
CA THR A 406 -5.75 23.81 -54.22
C THR A 406 -5.21 22.76 -55.21
N VAL A 407 -4.49 21.75 -54.73
CA VAL A 407 -4.01 20.64 -55.58
C VAL A 407 -5.17 19.81 -56.11
N SER A 408 -6.10 19.49 -55.23
CA SER A 408 -7.31 18.71 -55.61
C SER A 408 -8.14 19.47 -56.65
N ASP A 409 -8.40 20.75 -56.44
CA ASP A 409 -9.14 21.57 -57.41
C ASP A 409 -8.46 21.57 -58.81
N LYS A 410 -7.14 21.73 -58.83
CA LYS A 410 -6.39 21.67 -60.10
C LYS A 410 -6.52 20.30 -60.81
N ILE A 411 -6.49 19.21 -60.04
CA ILE A 411 -6.63 17.85 -60.58
C ILE A 411 -8.05 17.64 -61.18
N PHE A 412 -9.09 18.00 -60.42
CA PHE A 412 -10.47 17.87 -60.84
C PHE A 412 -10.77 18.73 -62.05
N TYR A 413 -10.31 19.97 -62.10
CA TYR A 413 -10.47 20.86 -63.23
C TYR A 413 -9.81 20.30 -64.53
N ARG A 414 -8.59 19.76 -64.43
CA ARG A 414 -7.91 19.13 -65.57
C ARG A 414 -8.64 17.89 -66.04
N ALA A 415 -9.13 17.04 -65.11
CA ALA A 415 -9.88 15.85 -65.44
C ALA A 415 -11.21 16.21 -66.17
N GLN A 416 -11.96 17.21 -65.66
CA GLN A 416 -13.22 17.66 -66.25
C GLN A 416 -12.99 18.24 -67.63
N LYS A 417 -11.95 19.04 -67.86
CA LYS A 417 -11.60 19.59 -69.18
C LYS A 417 -11.22 18.50 -70.16
N SER A 418 -10.48 17.47 -69.73
CA SER A 418 -10.15 16.30 -70.58
C SER A 418 -11.37 15.51 -71.01
N LEU A 419 -12.35 15.31 -70.11
CA LEU A 419 -13.60 14.61 -70.40
C LEU A 419 -14.52 15.40 -71.36
N GLN A 420 -14.58 16.73 -71.22
CA GLN A 420 -15.35 17.58 -72.12
C GLN A 420 -14.75 17.66 -73.53
N GLY A 421 -13.39 17.70 -73.62
CA GLY A 421 -12.71 17.64 -74.89
C GLY A 421 -12.95 16.35 -75.72
N LYS A 422 -13.16 15.18 -75.03
CA LYS A 422 -13.52 13.92 -75.65
C LYS A 422 -15.00 13.81 -76.09
N LYS A 423 -15.88 14.67 -75.55
CA LYS A 423 -17.30 14.66 -75.89
C LYS A 423 -17.63 15.55 -77.13
N ASN A 424 -16.70 16.41 -77.52
CA ASN A 424 -16.82 17.30 -78.67
C ASN A 424 -16.01 16.85 -79.90
N GLN A 425 -15.43 15.66 -79.85
CA GLN A 425 -14.94 14.89 -81.02
C GLN A 425 -15.87 13.70 -81.27
#